data_317f4966712f77d113ff9d6181f32af6
#
_entry.id   317f4966712f77d113ff9d6181f32af6
#
_cell.length_a   1.000
_cell.length_b   1.000
_cell.length_c   1.000
_cell.angle_alpha   90.00
_cell.angle_beta   90.00
_cell.angle_gamma   90.00
#
_symmetry.space_group_name_H-M   'P 1'
#
loop_
_entity.id
_entity.type
_entity.pdbx_description
1 polymer ?
#
loop_
_entity_poly.entity_id
_entity_poly.type
_entity_poly.pdbx_seq_one_letter_code
_entity_poly.pdbx_strand_id
1 'polypeptide(L)'
;CIIIDQNKLHLGNNKESITDTAKTLSQYVDIVMYRAQSHESLQKLASFSTVPIINGLSDFSHPCQAMADLLTIYEKKSGYEGIKVNWIGPITNVARSWIEIANLNLGIKLKIFSNDYSINEYHKKCEAYKLKPDLDNMEVHNNLKKLDSADAVITDTWESMGETVNEKIIKDFSSYTVNQEMMRIFGDECIFMHCLPANRGQEVTPEV
;
A
#
# COMPACT_ATOMS: atom_id res chain seq x y z
N CYS A 1 -15.42 -9.75 -19.90
CA CYS A 1 -14.24 -9.85 -19.00
C CYS A 1 -13.57 -11.20 -19.20
N ILE A 2 -12.24 -11.20 -19.37
CA ILE A 2 -11.42 -12.43 -19.49
C ILE A 2 -10.57 -12.50 -18.22
N ILE A 3 -10.62 -13.62 -17.50
CA ILE A 3 -9.79 -13.87 -16.32
C ILE A 3 -8.72 -14.87 -16.70
N ILE A 4 -7.45 -14.51 -16.50
CA ILE A 4 -6.31 -15.37 -16.77
C ILE A 4 -5.58 -15.64 -15.46
N ASP A 5 -5.46 -16.93 -15.11
CA ASP A 5 -4.65 -17.37 -13.98
C ASP A 5 -3.17 -17.21 -14.35
N GLN A 6 -2.43 -16.45 -13.53
CA GLN A 6 -1.00 -16.20 -13.76
C GLN A 6 -0.18 -17.50 -13.85
N ASN A 7 -0.57 -18.54 -13.11
CA ASN A 7 0.10 -19.84 -13.15
C ASN A 7 -0.13 -20.60 -14.47
N LYS A 8 -1.14 -20.21 -15.26
CA LYS A 8 -1.46 -20.76 -16.57
C LYS A 8 -0.86 -19.95 -17.71
N LEU A 9 -0.40 -18.73 -17.43
CA LEU A 9 0.40 -17.95 -18.36
C LEU A 9 1.84 -18.48 -18.32
N HIS A 10 2.44 -18.65 -19.50
CA HIS A 10 3.87 -18.99 -19.60
C HIS A 10 4.80 -17.82 -19.26
N LEU A 11 4.27 -16.77 -18.61
CA LEU A 11 4.99 -15.57 -18.17
C LEU A 11 6.12 -15.92 -17.21
N GLY A 12 7.33 -15.51 -17.55
CA GLY A 12 8.48 -15.56 -16.64
C GLY A 12 9.16 -16.92 -16.49
N ASN A 13 8.60 -17.99 -17.03
CA ASN A 13 9.19 -19.35 -16.95
C ASN A 13 10.03 -19.73 -18.18
N ASN A 14 10.80 -18.78 -18.73
CA ASN A 14 11.65 -18.96 -19.93
C ASN A 14 10.93 -19.38 -21.22
N LYS A 15 9.61 -19.35 -21.26
CA LYS A 15 8.84 -19.78 -22.44
C LYS A 15 8.23 -18.61 -23.21
N GLU A 16 7.83 -17.55 -22.54
CA GLU A 16 7.24 -16.37 -23.18
C GLU A 16 7.78 -15.08 -22.56
N SER A 17 8.16 -14.12 -23.39
CA SER A 17 8.63 -12.82 -22.90
C SER A 17 7.46 -11.95 -22.47
N ILE A 18 7.67 -11.12 -21.43
CA ILE A 18 6.66 -10.12 -21.00
C ILE A 18 6.27 -9.20 -22.17
N THR A 19 7.22 -8.90 -23.05
CA THR A 19 7.01 -8.08 -24.25
C THR A 19 6.03 -8.73 -25.22
N ASP A 20 6.17 -10.02 -25.49
CA ASP A 20 5.29 -10.74 -26.42
C ASP A 20 3.90 -10.91 -25.81
N THR A 21 3.82 -11.23 -24.53
CA THR A 21 2.55 -11.29 -23.79
C THR A 21 1.82 -9.93 -23.81
N ALA A 22 2.53 -8.82 -23.57
CA ALA A 22 1.93 -7.47 -23.61
C ALA A 22 1.33 -7.16 -24.97
N LYS A 23 2.08 -7.42 -26.04
CA LYS A 23 1.63 -7.21 -27.42
C LYS A 23 0.46 -8.11 -27.78
N THR A 24 0.50 -9.36 -27.36
CA THR A 24 -0.56 -10.34 -27.66
C THR A 24 -1.85 -9.97 -26.94
N LEU A 25 -1.81 -9.69 -25.62
CA LEU A 25 -2.98 -9.30 -24.85
C LEU A 25 -3.61 -8.01 -25.38
N SER A 26 -2.80 -7.06 -25.82
CA SER A 26 -3.27 -5.79 -26.42
C SER A 26 -4.09 -5.98 -27.70
N GLN A 27 -4.06 -7.18 -28.35
CA GLN A 27 -4.90 -7.47 -29.52
C GLN A 27 -6.30 -8.00 -29.13
N TYR A 28 -6.48 -8.42 -27.88
CA TYR A 28 -7.70 -9.12 -27.44
C TYR A 28 -8.56 -8.29 -26.48
N VAL A 29 -7.99 -7.25 -25.83
CA VAL A 29 -8.68 -6.50 -24.78
C VAL A 29 -8.41 -5.01 -24.90
N ASP A 30 -9.27 -4.20 -24.31
CA ASP A 30 -9.14 -2.73 -24.27
C ASP A 30 -8.36 -2.22 -23.06
N ILE A 31 -8.24 -3.05 -22.02
CA ILE A 31 -7.56 -2.74 -20.76
C ILE A 31 -7.13 -4.01 -20.07
N VAL A 32 -6.02 -3.99 -19.37
CA VAL A 32 -5.51 -5.11 -18.56
C VAL A 32 -5.36 -4.66 -17.09
N MET A 33 -5.97 -5.38 -16.15
CA MET A 33 -5.62 -5.29 -14.75
C MET A 33 -4.64 -6.43 -14.42
N TYR A 34 -3.49 -6.08 -13.86
CA TYR A 34 -2.45 -7.05 -13.54
C TYR A 34 -2.06 -6.97 -12.06
N ARG A 35 -2.26 -8.10 -11.33
CA ARG A 35 -1.73 -8.30 -9.99
C ARG A 35 -0.37 -8.99 -10.12
N ALA A 36 0.70 -8.22 -10.01
CA ALA A 36 2.07 -8.66 -10.28
C ALA A 36 2.81 -9.08 -9.01
N GLN A 37 3.63 -10.11 -9.08
CA GLN A 37 4.58 -10.45 -8.01
C GLN A 37 5.76 -9.49 -7.96
N SER A 38 6.13 -8.87 -9.09
CA SER A 38 7.24 -7.94 -9.22
C SER A 38 6.76 -6.65 -9.89
N HIS A 39 7.08 -5.52 -9.31
CA HIS A 39 6.78 -4.20 -9.87
C HIS A 39 7.51 -3.97 -11.20
N GLU A 40 8.72 -4.49 -11.34
CA GLU A 40 9.47 -4.44 -12.61
C GLU A 40 8.70 -5.14 -13.75
N SER A 41 8.12 -6.32 -13.46
CA SER A 41 7.32 -7.05 -14.44
C SER A 41 6.09 -6.27 -14.86
N LEU A 42 5.45 -5.56 -13.93
CA LEU A 42 4.33 -4.67 -14.20
C LEU A 42 4.74 -3.50 -15.10
N GLN A 43 5.85 -2.82 -14.76
CA GLN A 43 6.38 -1.71 -15.54
C GLN A 43 6.76 -2.16 -16.96
N LYS A 44 7.37 -3.33 -17.08
CA LYS A 44 7.69 -3.94 -18.38
C LYS A 44 6.43 -4.22 -19.20
N LEU A 45 5.42 -4.85 -18.59
CA LEU A 45 4.14 -5.11 -19.27
C LEU A 45 3.53 -3.79 -19.78
N ALA A 46 3.49 -2.77 -18.93
CA ALA A 46 2.95 -1.46 -19.27
C ALA A 46 3.72 -0.78 -20.41
N SER A 47 5.05 -0.89 -20.44
CA SER A 47 5.89 -0.24 -21.44
C SER A 47 5.74 -0.82 -22.85
N PHE A 48 5.30 -2.08 -22.98
CA PHE A 48 5.12 -2.77 -24.26
C PHE A 48 3.66 -2.98 -24.66
N SER A 49 2.73 -2.68 -23.75
CA SER A 49 1.30 -2.73 -24.02
C SER A 49 0.84 -1.52 -24.83
N THR A 50 -0.09 -1.73 -25.77
CA THR A 50 -0.78 -0.64 -26.49
C THR A 50 -2.12 -0.27 -25.84
N VAL A 51 -2.53 -1.01 -24.81
CA VAL A 51 -3.71 -0.73 -24.00
C VAL A 51 -3.32 -0.37 -22.57
N PRO A 52 -4.14 0.39 -21.83
CA PRO A 52 -3.86 0.75 -20.45
C PRO A 52 -3.65 -0.48 -19.55
N ILE A 53 -2.66 -0.41 -18.67
CA ILE A 53 -2.40 -1.41 -17.63
C ILE A 53 -2.74 -0.82 -16.27
N ILE A 54 -3.66 -1.44 -15.55
CA ILE A 54 -3.99 -1.11 -14.16
C ILE A 54 -3.13 -1.97 -13.24
N ASN A 55 -2.39 -1.31 -12.34
CA ASN A 55 -1.70 -2.00 -11.25
C ASN A 55 -2.75 -2.50 -10.22
N GLY A 56 -3.12 -3.78 -10.29
CA GLY A 56 -4.02 -4.42 -9.34
C GLY A 56 -3.38 -4.74 -7.98
N LEU A 57 -2.08 -4.74 -7.91
CA LEU A 57 -1.15 -4.85 -6.79
C LEU A 57 0.22 -5.30 -7.32
N SER A 58 1.28 -4.79 -6.75
CA SER A 58 2.64 -5.31 -6.90
C SER A 58 3.34 -5.40 -5.53
N ASP A 59 4.54 -5.97 -5.49
CA ASP A 59 5.36 -5.98 -4.26
C ASP A 59 5.78 -4.56 -3.82
N PHE A 60 5.71 -3.57 -4.71
CA PHE A 60 6.02 -2.17 -4.39
C PHE A 60 4.79 -1.34 -4.02
N SER A 61 3.69 -1.42 -4.77
CA SER A 61 2.52 -0.54 -4.58
C SER A 61 1.18 -1.26 -4.75
N HIS A 62 0.14 -0.70 -4.14
CA HIS A 62 -1.25 -1.17 -4.22
C HIS A 62 -2.21 0.02 -4.48
N PRO A 63 -2.14 0.67 -5.65
CA PRO A 63 -2.91 1.88 -5.91
C PRO A 63 -4.42 1.66 -5.87
N CYS A 64 -4.93 0.49 -6.27
CA CYS A 64 -6.36 0.19 -6.20
C CYS A 64 -6.89 0.24 -4.75
N GLN A 65 -6.12 -0.26 -3.77
CA GLN A 65 -6.51 -0.15 -2.36
C GLN A 65 -6.49 1.30 -1.88
N ALA A 66 -5.42 2.02 -2.19
CA ALA A 66 -5.29 3.40 -1.77
C ALA A 66 -6.40 4.30 -2.38
N MET A 67 -6.82 4.04 -3.62
CA MET A 67 -7.97 4.72 -4.24
C MET A 67 -9.30 4.35 -3.59
N ALA A 68 -9.48 3.09 -3.14
CA ALA A 68 -10.66 2.67 -2.39
C ALA A 68 -10.72 3.35 -1.01
N ASP A 69 -9.57 3.46 -0.33
CA ASP A 69 -9.45 4.18 0.93
C ASP A 69 -9.78 5.67 0.75
N LEU A 70 -9.26 6.30 -0.31
CA LEU A 70 -9.58 7.69 -0.65
C LEU A 70 -11.08 7.87 -0.88
N LEU A 71 -11.72 6.99 -1.64
CA LEU A 71 -13.15 7.06 -1.87
C LEU A 71 -13.92 6.95 -0.56
N THR A 72 -13.52 6.04 0.34
CA THR A 72 -14.12 5.88 1.67
C THR A 72 -13.99 7.15 2.50
N ILE A 73 -12.82 7.79 2.50
CA ILE A 73 -12.60 9.07 3.18
C ILE A 73 -13.52 10.15 2.58
N TYR A 74 -13.56 10.24 1.25
CA TYR A 74 -14.41 11.22 0.57
C TYR A 74 -15.88 11.08 0.97
N GLU A 75 -16.41 9.86 0.96
CA GLU A 75 -17.80 9.57 1.30
C GLU A 75 -18.11 9.84 2.79
N LYS A 76 -17.15 9.54 3.68
CA LYS A 76 -17.34 9.72 5.13
C LYS A 76 -17.06 11.13 5.63
N LYS A 77 -16.16 11.86 4.97
CA LYS A 77 -15.68 13.18 5.42
C LYS A 77 -16.07 14.33 4.47
N SER A 78 -16.78 14.03 3.38
CA SER A 78 -17.24 15.01 2.38
C SER A 78 -16.12 15.80 1.70
N GLY A 79 -14.94 15.20 1.53
CA GLY A 79 -13.80 15.80 0.83
C GLY A 79 -12.45 15.34 1.35
N TYR A 80 -11.38 15.97 0.85
CA TYR A 80 -9.99 15.65 1.21
C TYR A 80 -9.26 16.80 1.89
N GLU A 81 -9.73 18.03 1.73
CA GLU A 81 -9.03 19.23 2.21
C GLU A 81 -8.87 19.24 3.72
N GLY A 82 -7.62 19.28 4.17
CA GLY A 82 -7.26 19.30 5.59
C GLY A 82 -7.41 17.97 6.33
N ILE A 83 -7.84 16.90 5.66
CA ILE A 83 -8.00 15.56 6.25
C ILE A 83 -6.67 15.04 6.76
N LYS A 84 -6.66 14.59 8.01
CA LYS A 84 -5.51 13.99 8.69
C LYS A 84 -5.60 12.48 8.61
N VAL A 85 -4.62 11.87 7.96
CA VAL A 85 -4.51 10.41 7.83
C VAL A 85 -3.27 9.93 8.57
N ASN A 86 -3.43 8.98 9.48
CA ASN A 86 -2.32 8.31 10.15
C ASN A 86 -2.15 6.90 9.59
N TRP A 87 -0.95 6.61 9.08
CA TRP A 87 -0.51 5.26 8.83
C TRP A 87 0.21 4.70 10.05
N ILE A 88 -0.12 3.49 10.52
CA ILE A 88 0.50 2.86 11.68
C ILE A 88 1.00 1.46 11.32
N GLY A 89 2.30 1.23 11.42
CA GLY A 89 2.92 -0.07 11.13
C GLY A 89 4.03 0.01 10.08
N PRO A 90 4.43 -1.13 9.49
CA PRO A 90 5.46 -1.17 8.47
C PRO A 90 5.04 -0.42 7.20
N ILE A 91 6.02 0.11 6.45
CA ILE A 91 5.77 0.77 5.16
C ILE A 91 5.61 -0.32 4.09
N THR A 92 4.40 -0.91 4.05
CA THR A 92 3.99 -1.93 3.09
C THR A 92 3.76 -1.33 1.69
N ASN A 93 3.33 -2.14 0.72
CA ASN A 93 2.93 -1.66 -0.59
C ASN A 93 1.71 -0.72 -0.54
N VAL A 94 0.78 -0.91 0.41
CA VAL A 94 -0.35 0.01 0.64
C VAL A 94 0.16 1.34 1.19
N ALA A 95 1.06 1.33 2.20
CA ALA A 95 1.67 2.54 2.74
C ALA A 95 2.40 3.33 1.66
N ARG A 96 3.14 2.64 0.78
CA ARG A 96 3.84 3.30 -0.34
C ARG A 96 2.88 3.98 -1.31
N SER A 97 1.73 3.39 -1.58
CA SER A 97 0.69 4.06 -2.38
C SER A 97 0.09 5.26 -1.67
N TRP A 98 -0.01 5.25 -0.33
CA TRP A 98 -0.41 6.43 0.45
C TRP A 98 0.65 7.54 0.42
N ILE A 99 1.93 7.19 0.38
CA ILE A 99 3.03 8.15 0.15
C ILE A 99 2.87 8.81 -1.22
N GLU A 100 2.56 8.02 -2.26
CA GLU A 100 2.29 8.54 -3.61
C GLU A 100 1.09 9.51 -3.61
N ILE A 101 0.00 9.16 -2.91
CA ILE A 101 -1.19 10.02 -2.77
C ILE A 101 -0.87 11.35 -2.07
N ALA A 102 -0.10 11.32 -0.98
CA ALA A 102 0.27 12.53 -0.25
C ALA A 102 1.02 13.54 -1.15
N ASN A 103 1.77 13.02 -2.13
CA ASN A 103 2.49 13.84 -3.09
C ASN A 103 1.63 14.38 -4.25
N LEU A 104 0.36 13.98 -4.35
CA LEU A 104 -0.59 14.55 -5.33
C LEU A 104 -1.20 15.89 -4.90
N ASN A 105 -0.85 16.40 -3.72
CA ASN A 105 -1.34 17.68 -3.19
C ASN A 105 -2.87 17.80 -3.12
N LEU A 106 -3.55 16.74 -2.70
CA LEU A 106 -5.02 16.69 -2.53
C LEU A 106 -5.51 17.41 -1.25
N GLY A 107 -4.62 18.05 -0.50
CA GLY A 107 -4.94 18.67 0.80
C GLY A 107 -4.90 17.69 1.97
N ILE A 108 -4.56 16.43 1.76
CA ILE A 108 -4.43 15.39 2.79
C ILE A 108 -3.12 15.60 3.56
N LYS A 109 -3.20 15.49 4.89
CA LYS A 109 -2.06 15.52 5.81
C LYS A 109 -1.74 14.11 6.27
N LEU A 110 -0.73 13.50 5.67
CA LEU A 110 -0.31 12.14 6.02
C LEU A 110 0.75 12.18 7.12
N LYS A 111 0.53 11.37 8.18
CA LYS A 111 1.56 11.02 9.16
C LYS A 111 1.82 9.53 9.12
N ILE A 112 3.09 9.14 9.08
CA ILE A 112 3.52 7.75 9.09
C ILE A 112 4.18 7.47 10.44
N PHE A 113 3.63 6.51 11.17
CA PHE A 113 4.21 5.97 12.40
C PHE A 113 4.78 4.59 12.10
N SER A 114 6.10 4.50 11.98
CA SER A 114 6.80 3.27 11.63
C SER A 114 8.18 3.23 12.27
N ASN A 115 8.79 2.06 12.43
CA ASN A 115 10.13 1.96 12.98
C ASN A 115 11.23 2.26 11.95
N ASP A 116 12.43 2.56 12.43
CA ASP A 116 13.58 2.91 11.58
C ASP A 116 13.94 1.79 10.59
N TYR A 117 13.72 0.53 10.97
CA TYR A 117 13.96 -0.61 10.07
C TYR A 117 13.07 -0.52 8.81
N SER A 118 11.78 -0.31 9.01
CA SER A 118 10.83 -0.23 7.89
C SER A 118 11.05 1.01 7.01
N ILE A 119 11.42 2.14 7.62
CA ILE A 119 11.78 3.35 6.88
C ILE A 119 13.02 3.09 5.99
N ASN A 120 14.04 2.42 6.52
CA ASN A 120 15.22 2.04 5.75
C ASN A 120 14.90 1.05 4.63
N GLU A 121 14.02 0.06 4.88
CA GLU A 121 13.59 -0.88 3.84
C GLU A 121 12.80 -0.19 2.71
N TYR A 122 11.99 0.83 3.04
CA TYR A 122 11.36 1.66 2.02
C TYR A 122 12.38 2.34 1.12
N HIS A 123 13.43 2.95 1.68
CA HIS A 123 14.51 3.58 0.90
C HIS A 123 15.21 2.58 -0.01
N LYS A 124 15.54 1.39 0.50
CA LYS A 124 16.15 0.32 -0.31
C LYS A 124 15.25 -0.15 -1.46
N LYS A 125 13.95 -0.30 -1.21
CA LYS A 125 12.99 -0.66 -2.25
C LYS A 125 12.89 0.42 -3.33
N CYS A 126 12.87 1.69 -2.94
CA CYS A 126 12.91 2.79 -3.91
C CYS A 126 14.17 2.73 -4.78
N GLU A 127 15.34 2.50 -4.17
CA GLU A 127 16.61 2.36 -4.91
C GLU A 127 16.55 1.19 -5.90
N ALA A 128 16.07 0.02 -5.47
CA ALA A 128 15.94 -1.17 -6.31
C ALA A 128 15.07 -0.94 -7.56
N TYR A 129 14.02 -0.14 -7.42
CA TYR A 129 13.13 0.23 -8.53
C TYR A 129 13.53 1.54 -9.23
N LYS A 130 14.69 2.13 -8.88
CA LYS A 130 15.19 3.41 -9.40
C LYS A 130 14.18 4.56 -9.20
N LEU A 131 13.44 4.52 -8.10
CA LEU A 131 12.51 5.55 -7.68
C LEU A 131 13.18 6.44 -6.63
N LYS A 132 12.81 7.71 -6.61
CA LYS A 132 13.24 8.62 -5.55
C LYS A 132 12.32 8.45 -4.35
N PRO A 133 12.85 8.18 -3.14
CA PRO A 133 12.03 8.28 -1.92
C PRO A 133 11.50 9.71 -1.79
N ASP A 134 10.20 9.84 -1.59
CA ASP A 134 9.57 11.15 -1.46
C ASP A 134 8.71 11.19 -0.18
N LEU A 135 9.32 11.68 0.89
CA LEU A 135 8.69 11.83 2.21
C LEU A 135 8.56 13.31 2.61
N ASP A 136 8.82 14.25 1.67
CA ASP A 136 8.93 15.68 1.97
C ASP A 136 7.56 16.30 2.30
N ASN A 137 6.46 15.74 1.79
CA ASN A 137 5.11 16.24 1.97
C ASN A 137 4.33 15.56 3.11
N MET A 138 5.02 14.88 4.03
CA MET A 138 4.41 14.17 5.15
C MET A 138 5.27 14.21 6.39
N GLU A 139 4.68 13.85 7.53
CA GLU A 139 5.42 13.66 8.77
C GLU A 139 5.73 12.17 8.96
N VAL A 140 6.99 11.84 9.27
CA VAL A 140 7.41 10.46 9.58
C VAL A 140 7.93 10.39 11.01
N HIS A 141 7.39 9.48 11.80
CA HIS A 141 7.70 9.30 13.21
C HIS A 141 8.07 7.85 13.51
N ASN A 142 9.19 7.66 14.18
CA ASN A 142 9.65 6.34 14.66
C ASN A 142 9.15 6.00 16.08
N ASN A 143 8.27 6.81 16.64
CA ASN A 143 7.67 6.57 17.96
C ASN A 143 6.22 7.09 18.00
N LEU A 144 5.42 6.48 18.87
CA LEU A 144 3.99 6.75 19.01
C LEU A 144 3.65 7.91 19.94
N LYS A 145 4.65 8.58 20.56
CA LYS A 145 4.41 9.69 21.48
C LYS A 145 3.85 10.95 20.80
N LYS A 146 3.91 10.98 19.48
CA LYS A 146 3.39 12.10 18.67
C LYS A 146 2.02 11.78 18.03
N LEU A 147 1.36 10.72 18.49
CA LEU A 147 -0.04 10.47 18.10
C LEU A 147 -0.91 11.63 18.55
N ASP A 148 -1.73 12.11 17.65
CA ASP A 148 -2.71 13.17 17.87
C ASP A 148 -4.00 12.87 17.10
N SER A 149 -4.97 13.78 17.12
CA SER A 149 -6.25 13.59 16.43
C SER A 149 -6.07 13.33 14.94
N ALA A 150 -6.83 12.37 14.42
CA ALA A 150 -6.86 11.98 13.01
C ALA A 150 -8.29 11.75 12.51
N ASP A 151 -8.53 11.99 11.23
CA ASP A 151 -9.81 11.71 10.58
C ASP A 151 -9.89 10.26 10.12
N ALA A 152 -8.73 9.67 9.78
CA ALA A 152 -8.60 8.27 9.42
C ALA A 152 -7.29 7.69 9.95
N VAL A 153 -7.32 6.44 10.39
CA VAL A 153 -6.15 5.63 10.68
C VAL A 153 -6.17 4.39 9.81
N ILE A 154 -5.02 4.09 9.22
CA ILE A 154 -4.84 2.96 8.30
C ILE A 154 -3.70 2.10 8.80
N THR A 155 -3.90 0.81 8.76
CA THR A 155 -2.84 -0.19 8.98
C THR A 155 -2.97 -1.32 7.97
N ASP A 156 -1.96 -2.15 7.91
CA ASP A 156 -1.90 -3.33 7.06
C ASP A 156 -1.24 -4.49 7.83
N THR A 157 -1.40 -5.69 7.31
CA THR A 157 -0.69 -6.86 7.85
C THR A 157 0.82 -6.58 7.88
N TRP A 158 1.49 -7.04 8.93
CA TRP A 158 2.95 -6.85 9.05
C TRP A 158 3.75 -7.78 8.14
N GLU A 159 3.06 -8.67 7.44
CA GLU A 159 3.63 -9.55 6.41
C GLU A 159 3.62 -8.85 5.05
N SER A 160 4.76 -8.78 4.40
CA SER A 160 4.80 -8.41 2.99
C SER A 160 4.43 -9.60 2.11
N MET A 161 3.81 -9.34 0.96
CA MET A 161 3.41 -10.37 0.02
C MET A 161 4.60 -11.25 -0.41
N GLY A 162 4.51 -12.57 -0.13
CA GLY A 162 5.57 -13.54 -0.46
C GLY A 162 6.65 -13.71 0.62
N GLU A 163 6.55 -12.99 1.74
CA GLU A 163 7.41 -13.15 2.91
C GLU A 163 6.68 -13.99 3.96
N THR A 164 7.40 -14.91 4.63
CA THR A 164 6.88 -15.60 5.82
C THR A 164 7.01 -14.70 7.03
N VAL A 165 6.00 -14.71 7.91
CA VAL A 165 6.04 -14.00 9.19
C VAL A 165 7.35 -14.32 9.91
N ASN A 166 8.11 -13.29 10.17
CA ASN A 166 9.28 -13.39 11.01
C ASN A 166 8.87 -12.93 12.42
N GLU A 167 9.03 -13.80 13.44
CA GLU A 167 8.76 -13.47 14.85
C GLU A 167 9.44 -12.15 15.27
N LYS A 168 10.55 -11.81 14.66
CA LYS A 168 11.22 -10.53 14.86
C LYS A 168 10.35 -9.35 14.41
N ILE A 169 9.71 -9.43 13.26
CA ILE A 169 8.82 -8.35 12.77
C ILE A 169 7.65 -8.17 13.73
N ILE A 170 7.02 -9.26 14.16
CA ILE A 170 5.92 -9.22 15.14
C ILE A 170 6.38 -8.51 16.43
N LYS A 171 7.56 -8.86 16.93
CA LYS A 171 8.12 -8.24 18.14
C LYS A 171 8.44 -6.78 17.94
N ASP A 172 9.05 -6.43 16.81
CA ASP A 172 9.49 -5.06 16.51
C ASP A 172 8.31 -4.11 16.26
N PHE A 173 7.15 -4.64 15.82
CA PHE A 173 5.93 -3.88 15.59
C PHE A 173 4.85 -4.04 16.66
N SER A 174 5.07 -4.83 17.72
CA SER A 174 4.08 -5.08 18.76
C SER A 174 3.55 -3.81 19.44
N SER A 175 4.34 -2.74 19.53
CA SER A 175 3.89 -1.44 20.03
C SER A 175 3.03 -0.66 19.03
N TYR A 176 3.05 -1.01 17.75
CA TYR A 176 2.29 -0.37 16.68
C TYR A 176 0.91 -1.01 16.45
N THR A 177 0.48 -1.95 17.30
CA THR A 177 -0.86 -2.52 17.27
C THR A 177 -1.90 -1.44 17.50
N VAL A 178 -2.76 -1.19 16.51
CA VAL A 178 -3.88 -0.25 16.66
C VAL A 178 -4.88 -0.84 17.67
N ASN A 179 -5.17 -0.10 18.71
CA ASN A 179 -6.02 -0.51 19.82
C ASN A 179 -7.00 0.60 20.23
N GLN A 180 -7.90 0.29 21.15
CA GLN A 180 -8.91 1.23 21.65
C GLN A 180 -8.32 2.51 22.26
N GLU A 181 -7.14 2.42 22.91
CA GLU A 181 -6.47 3.60 23.47
C GLU A 181 -6.01 4.54 22.38
N MET A 182 -5.39 4.03 21.32
CA MET A 182 -5.02 4.81 20.15
C MET A 182 -6.24 5.42 19.46
N MET A 183 -7.34 4.66 19.30
CA MET A 183 -8.57 5.17 18.71
C MET A 183 -9.16 6.33 19.53
N ARG A 184 -9.09 6.30 20.86
CA ARG A 184 -9.49 7.46 21.70
C ARG A 184 -8.61 8.68 21.49
N ILE A 185 -7.31 8.51 21.25
CA ILE A 185 -6.40 9.64 20.92
C ILE A 185 -6.79 10.26 19.58
N PHE A 186 -7.13 9.43 18.59
CA PHE A 186 -7.54 9.93 17.27
C PHE A 186 -8.88 10.67 17.29
N GLY A 187 -9.79 10.28 18.18
CA GLY A 187 -11.11 10.88 18.37
C GLY A 187 -12.26 9.99 17.87
N ASP A 188 -13.46 10.27 18.38
CA ASP A 188 -14.64 9.43 18.14
C ASP A 188 -15.08 9.38 16.67
N GLU A 189 -14.76 10.40 15.90
CA GLU A 189 -15.08 10.49 14.48
C GLU A 189 -13.99 9.88 13.56
N CYS A 190 -12.90 9.36 14.14
CA CYS A 190 -11.84 8.74 13.36
C CYS A 190 -12.29 7.40 12.80
N ILE A 191 -12.11 7.22 11.48
CA ILE A 191 -12.39 5.93 10.83
C ILE A 191 -11.14 5.05 10.83
N PHE A 192 -11.31 3.78 11.22
CA PHE A 192 -10.29 2.76 11.06
C PHE A 192 -10.42 2.08 9.70
N MET A 193 -9.32 1.92 8.98
CA MET A 193 -9.28 1.27 7.68
C MET A 193 -8.18 0.22 7.59
N HIS A 194 -8.46 -0.86 6.87
CA HIS A 194 -7.55 -1.98 6.65
C HIS A 194 -7.84 -2.64 5.31
N CYS A 195 -6.81 -3.02 4.57
CA CYS A 195 -7.00 -3.68 3.26
C CYS A 195 -7.53 -5.12 3.36
N LEU A 196 -7.56 -5.70 4.56
CA LEU A 196 -7.96 -7.08 4.83
C LEU A 196 -7.15 -8.17 4.04
N PRO A 197 -7.04 -9.41 4.61
CA PRO A 197 -7.53 -9.83 5.92
C PRO A 197 -6.74 -9.21 7.09
N ALA A 198 -7.39 -8.99 8.24
CA ALA A 198 -6.73 -8.47 9.44
C ALA A 198 -6.29 -9.60 10.38
N ASN A 199 -5.08 -9.54 10.90
CA ASN A 199 -4.55 -10.45 11.92
C ASN A 199 -4.80 -9.86 13.31
N ARG A 200 -6.01 -10.10 13.85
CA ARG A 200 -6.39 -9.60 15.18
C ARG A 200 -5.45 -10.10 16.26
N GLY A 201 -4.96 -9.18 17.08
CA GLY A 201 -3.91 -9.41 18.06
C GLY A 201 -2.48 -9.16 17.55
N GLN A 202 -2.32 -8.80 16.27
CA GLN A 202 -1.07 -8.29 15.69
C GLN A 202 -1.22 -6.81 15.36
N GLU A 203 -1.49 -6.45 14.09
CA GLU A 203 -1.58 -5.04 13.67
C GLU A 203 -2.81 -4.30 14.21
N VAL A 204 -3.83 -5.02 14.65
CA VAL A 204 -5.05 -4.45 15.23
C VAL A 204 -5.61 -5.36 16.32
N THR A 205 -6.17 -4.77 17.39
CA THR A 205 -6.88 -5.56 18.41
C THR A 205 -8.31 -5.91 17.98
N PRO A 206 -8.91 -6.98 18.56
CA PRO A 206 -10.30 -7.39 18.21
C PRO A 206 -11.37 -6.32 18.47
N GLU A 207 -11.09 -5.37 19.36
CA GLU A 207 -12.04 -4.35 19.83
C GLU A 207 -12.15 -3.15 18.89
N VAL A 208 -11.19 -2.94 17.97
CA VAL A 208 -11.19 -1.92 16.94
C VAL A 208 -11.99 -2.37 15.75
#